data_45b39a9c230b2d7b8616073c38a822a6
#
_entry.id   45b39a9c230b2d7b8616073c38a822a6
#
_cell.length_a   1.000
_cell.length_b   1.000
_cell.length_c   1.000
_cell.angle_alpha   90.00
_cell.angle_beta   90.00
_cell.angle_gamma   90.00
#
_symmetry.space_group_name_H-M   'P 1'
#
loop_
_entity.id
_entity.type
_entity.pdbx_description
1 polymer ?
#
loop_
_entity_poly.entity_id
_entity_poly.type
_entity_poly.pdbx_seq_one_letter_code
_entity_poly.pdbx_strand_id
1 'polypeptide(L)'
;YREGMQYVHDQPIRLMNKGLTPDQIVEELDLPKNLKESPYLAEFYGTVRYSVRSIFNGYLGWFSGDLADLDPLNINEKSQRISDLAGGNENLFSELIRASDASEHQWVL
;
A
#
# COMPACT_ATOMS: atom_id res chain seq x y z
N TYR A 1 -18.48 -14.00 -6.95
CA TYR A 1 -17.97 -12.69 -7.40
C TYR A 1 -18.63 -11.54 -6.67
N ARG A 2 -19.98 -11.44 -6.65
CA ARG A 2 -20.74 -10.36 -5.98
C ARG A 2 -20.36 -10.20 -4.51
N GLU A 3 -20.31 -11.28 -3.75
CA GLU A 3 -19.95 -11.27 -2.33
C GLU A 3 -18.54 -10.72 -2.10
N GLY A 4 -17.58 -11.08 -2.97
CA GLY A 4 -16.22 -10.56 -2.90
C GLY A 4 -16.17 -9.05 -3.13
N MET A 5 -16.86 -8.57 -4.16
CA MET A 5 -16.95 -7.14 -4.46
C MET A 5 -17.63 -6.37 -3.32
N GLN A 6 -18.71 -6.90 -2.77
CA GLN A 6 -19.41 -6.30 -1.65
C GLN A 6 -18.53 -6.28 -0.39
N TYR A 7 -17.83 -7.37 -0.08
CA TYR A 7 -16.91 -7.44 1.04
C TYR A 7 -15.80 -6.40 0.93
N VAL A 8 -15.14 -6.34 -0.24
CA VAL A 8 -14.04 -5.40 -0.50
C VAL A 8 -14.50 -3.94 -0.46
N HIS A 9 -15.77 -3.67 -0.74
CA HIS A 9 -16.36 -2.34 -0.63
C HIS A 9 -16.76 -2.01 0.82
N ASP A 10 -17.52 -2.87 1.49
CA ASP A 10 -18.17 -2.54 2.75
C ASP A 10 -17.22 -2.56 3.95
N GLN A 11 -16.23 -3.47 3.94
CA GLN A 11 -15.31 -3.58 5.06
C GLN A 11 -14.35 -2.37 5.20
N PRO A 12 -13.76 -1.82 4.13
CA PRO A 12 -13.02 -0.57 4.22
C PRO A 12 -13.87 0.57 4.78
N ILE A 13 -15.12 0.72 4.33
CA ILE A 13 -16.03 1.77 4.83
C ILE A 13 -16.27 1.59 6.33
N ARG A 14 -16.48 0.37 6.79
CA ARG A 14 -16.63 0.06 8.22
C ARG A 14 -15.39 0.46 9.03
N LEU A 15 -14.19 0.22 8.49
CA LEU A 15 -12.92 0.54 9.15
C LEU A 15 -12.62 2.05 9.08
N MET A 16 -12.94 2.72 7.96
CA MET A 16 -12.92 4.19 7.86
C MET A 16 -13.78 4.86 8.93
N ASN A 17 -14.98 4.33 9.17
CA ASN A 17 -15.87 4.85 10.22
C ASN A 17 -15.34 4.65 11.65
N LYS A 18 -14.32 3.79 11.81
CA LYS A 18 -13.56 3.64 13.06
C LYS A 18 -12.35 4.57 13.14
N GLY A 19 -12.07 5.33 12.08
CA GLY A 19 -10.96 6.28 12.02
C GLY A 19 -9.62 5.66 11.58
N LEU A 20 -9.62 4.45 10.97
CA LEU A 20 -8.40 3.84 10.47
C LEU A 20 -7.92 4.54 9.20
N THR A 21 -6.59 4.67 9.08
CA THR A 21 -5.93 5.14 7.85
C THR A 21 -5.98 4.06 6.75
N PRO A 22 -5.78 4.41 5.47
CA PRO A 22 -5.81 3.42 4.39
C PRO A 22 -4.76 2.32 4.56
N ASP A 23 -3.59 2.62 5.12
CA ASP A 23 -2.55 1.62 5.36
C ASP A 23 -2.94 0.67 6.49
N GLN A 24 -3.50 1.18 7.58
CA GLN A 24 -4.04 0.35 8.65
C GLN A 24 -5.18 -0.55 8.17
N ILE A 25 -6.07 -0.04 7.30
CA ILE A 25 -7.14 -0.83 6.70
C ILE A 25 -6.57 -1.96 5.84
N VAL A 26 -5.56 -1.67 5.04
CA VAL A 26 -4.89 -2.68 4.19
C VAL A 26 -4.24 -3.79 5.01
N GLU A 27 -3.66 -3.47 6.17
CA GLU A 27 -3.06 -4.46 7.07
C GLU A 27 -4.10 -5.30 7.80
N GLU A 28 -5.22 -4.68 8.20
CA GLU A 28 -6.27 -5.36 8.97
C GLU A 28 -7.22 -6.18 8.08
N LEU A 29 -7.38 -5.80 6.81
CA LEU A 29 -8.37 -6.39 5.93
C LEU A 29 -7.81 -7.56 5.13
N ASP A 30 -8.27 -8.76 5.46
CA ASP A 30 -8.04 -9.97 4.66
C ASP A 30 -9.37 -10.55 4.14
N LEU A 31 -9.32 -11.17 2.97
CA LEU A 31 -10.51 -11.86 2.43
C LEU A 31 -10.82 -13.10 3.27
N PRO A 32 -12.11 -13.35 3.56
CA PRO A 32 -12.53 -14.63 4.10
C PRO A 32 -12.03 -15.80 3.25
N LYS A 33 -11.70 -16.92 3.91
CA LYS A 33 -11.10 -18.09 3.25
C LYS A 33 -11.86 -18.54 2.01
N ASN A 34 -13.19 -18.63 2.11
CA ASN A 34 -14.07 -19.03 1.01
C ASN A 34 -14.03 -18.08 -0.20
N LEU A 35 -13.72 -16.79 0.00
CA LEU A 35 -13.53 -15.83 -1.08
C LEU A 35 -12.11 -15.87 -1.62
N LYS A 36 -11.12 -16.04 -0.75
CA LYS A 36 -9.70 -16.11 -1.12
C LYS A 36 -9.37 -17.33 -1.99
N GLU A 37 -10.03 -18.45 -1.74
CA GLU A 37 -9.87 -19.70 -2.50
C GLU A 37 -10.69 -19.74 -3.80
N SER A 38 -11.50 -18.73 -4.07
CA SER A 38 -12.31 -18.66 -5.29
C SER A 38 -11.46 -18.34 -6.52
N PRO A 39 -11.46 -19.18 -7.57
CA PRO A 39 -10.70 -18.91 -8.79
C PRO A 39 -11.17 -17.65 -9.54
N TYR A 40 -12.39 -17.19 -9.28
CA TYR A 40 -12.97 -16.00 -9.90
C TYR A 40 -12.58 -14.68 -9.18
N LEU A 41 -11.91 -14.78 -8.04
CA LEU A 41 -11.45 -13.64 -7.24
C LEU A 41 -9.92 -13.57 -7.15
N ALA A 42 -9.23 -14.33 -8.01
CA ALA A 42 -7.78 -14.25 -8.11
C ALA A 42 -7.32 -12.85 -8.54
N GLU A 43 -6.29 -12.34 -7.89
CA GLU A 43 -5.80 -10.97 -8.05
C GLU A 43 -4.91 -10.84 -9.30
N PHE A 44 -5.50 -10.83 -10.51
CA PHE A 44 -4.77 -10.69 -11.76
C PHE A 44 -4.57 -9.23 -12.19
N TYR A 45 -5.61 -8.40 -12.10
CA TYR A 45 -5.62 -7.01 -12.58
C TYR A 45 -5.79 -5.98 -11.48
N GLY A 46 -6.30 -6.41 -10.35
CA GLY A 46 -6.49 -5.59 -9.18
C GLY A 46 -6.27 -6.41 -7.93
N THR A 47 -5.97 -5.75 -6.84
CA THR A 47 -5.78 -6.40 -5.55
C THR A 47 -6.75 -5.81 -4.53
N VAL A 48 -7.02 -6.55 -3.47
CA VAL A 48 -7.78 -6.02 -2.33
C VAL A 48 -7.11 -4.75 -1.80
N ARG A 49 -5.78 -4.76 -1.71
CA ARG A 49 -4.98 -3.62 -1.21
C ARG A 49 -5.18 -2.35 -2.04
N TYR A 50 -5.17 -2.46 -3.37
CA TYR A 50 -5.40 -1.31 -4.26
C TYR A 50 -6.85 -0.84 -4.19
N SER A 51 -7.80 -1.77 -4.12
CA SER A 51 -9.21 -1.46 -3.99
C SER A 51 -9.52 -0.70 -2.70
N VAL A 52 -8.92 -1.11 -1.57
CA VAL A 52 -9.04 -0.40 -0.28
C VAL A 52 -8.58 1.04 -0.39
N ARG A 53 -7.39 1.29 -0.95
CA ARG A 53 -6.87 2.66 -1.13
C ARG A 53 -7.75 3.49 -2.06
N SER A 54 -8.24 2.88 -3.15
CA SER A 54 -9.12 3.53 -4.10
C SER A 54 -10.46 3.91 -3.49
N ILE A 55 -11.05 3.03 -2.70
CA ILE A 55 -12.30 3.26 -1.98
C ILE A 55 -12.12 4.36 -0.92
N PHE A 56 -11.04 4.29 -0.13
CA PHE A 56 -10.71 5.33 0.84
C PHE A 56 -10.61 6.70 0.17
N ASN A 57 -9.84 6.79 -0.91
CA ASN A 57 -9.66 8.02 -1.67
C ASN A 57 -10.97 8.53 -2.27
N GLY A 58 -11.83 7.64 -2.73
CA GLY A 58 -13.15 7.99 -3.27
C GLY A 58 -14.11 8.59 -2.24
N TYR A 59 -14.05 8.12 -0.99
CA TYR A 59 -14.96 8.60 0.08
C TYR A 59 -14.37 9.76 0.89
N LEU A 60 -13.08 9.72 1.22
CA LEU A 60 -12.44 10.67 2.13
C LEU A 60 -11.42 11.60 1.46
N GLY A 61 -11.09 11.36 0.19
CA GLY A 61 -10.10 12.12 -0.55
C GLY A 61 -8.68 11.57 -0.39
N TRP A 62 -7.74 12.30 -0.94
CA TRP A 62 -6.35 11.88 -1.09
C TRP A 62 -5.54 11.82 0.22
N PHE A 63 -5.96 12.58 1.22
CA PHE A 63 -5.20 12.68 2.46
C PHE A 63 -5.34 11.41 3.31
N SER A 64 -4.23 10.71 3.49
CA SER A 64 -4.16 9.42 4.21
C SER A 64 -4.25 9.55 5.74
N GLY A 65 -4.07 10.76 6.28
CA GLY A 65 -3.85 11.01 7.71
C GLY A 65 -2.37 11.11 8.09
N ASP A 66 -1.45 10.82 7.17
CA ASP A 66 -0.02 11.03 7.38
C ASP A 66 0.37 12.48 7.08
N LEU A 67 0.93 13.17 8.08
CA LEU A 67 1.35 14.55 7.93
C LEU A 67 2.47 14.74 6.91
N ALA A 68 3.28 13.72 6.66
CA ALA A 68 4.31 13.74 5.64
C ALA A 68 3.76 13.88 4.21
N ASP A 69 2.48 13.49 3.99
CA ASP A 69 1.82 13.60 2.70
C ASP A 69 1.28 15.01 2.42
N LEU A 70 1.16 15.88 3.43
CA LEU A 70 0.62 17.23 3.25
C LEU A 70 1.55 18.16 2.49
N ASP A 71 2.84 18.11 2.79
CA ASP A 71 3.88 18.91 2.15
C ASP A 71 5.18 18.11 2.07
N PRO A 72 5.22 17.11 1.16
CA PRO A 72 6.38 16.24 1.04
C PRO A 72 7.59 17.01 0.49
N LEU A 73 8.78 16.63 0.94
CA LEU A 73 10.01 17.12 0.32
C LEU A 73 10.01 16.85 -1.18
N ASN A 74 10.60 17.76 -1.96
CA ASN A 74 10.79 17.49 -3.37
C ASN A 74 11.63 16.23 -3.58
N ILE A 75 11.42 15.56 -4.71
CA ILE A 75 11.97 14.23 -4.94
C ILE A 75 13.50 14.21 -4.89
N ASN A 76 14.18 15.25 -5.39
CA ASN A 76 15.63 15.30 -5.40
C ASN A 76 16.20 15.45 -4.00
N GLU A 77 15.60 16.32 -3.19
CA GLU A 77 16.01 16.50 -1.79
C GLU A 77 15.75 15.23 -0.96
N LYS A 78 14.59 14.62 -1.12
CA LYS A 78 14.26 13.35 -0.46
C LYS A 78 15.26 12.26 -0.82
N SER A 79 15.55 12.09 -2.11
CA SER A 79 16.51 11.09 -2.61
C SER A 79 17.91 11.32 -2.08
N GLN A 80 18.37 12.58 -2.05
CA GLN A 80 19.69 12.91 -1.49
C GLN A 80 19.77 12.56 -0.01
N ARG A 81 18.76 12.91 0.78
CA ARG A 81 18.73 12.60 2.21
C ARG A 81 18.69 11.09 2.47
N ILE A 82 17.96 10.32 1.66
CA ILE A 82 17.94 8.86 1.75
C ILE A 82 19.33 8.28 1.47
N SER A 83 20.01 8.77 0.42
CA SER A 83 21.37 8.36 0.11
C SER A 83 22.35 8.67 1.23
N ASP A 84 22.25 9.87 1.80
CA ASP A 84 23.11 10.29 2.94
C ASP A 84 22.88 9.41 4.17
N LEU A 85 21.62 9.08 4.48
CA LEU A 85 21.25 8.17 5.57
C LEU A 85 21.75 6.75 5.34
N ALA A 86 21.80 6.29 4.10
CA ALA A 86 22.35 4.98 3.73
C ALA A 86 23.88 4.93 3.82
N GLY A 87 24.55 6.07 4.03
CA GLY A 87 26.00 6.18 4.04
C GLY A 87 26.61 6.38 2.65
N GLY A 88 25.83 6.92 1.71
CA GLY A 88 26.23 7.26 0.35
C GLY A 88 25.64 6.33 -0.71
N ASN A 89 25.81 6.74 -1.97
CA ASN A 89 25.22 6.03 -3.11
C ASN A 89 25.71 4.59 -3.25
N GLU A 90 26.97 4.30 -2.93
CA GLU A 90 27.53 2.93 -3.05
C GLU A 90 26.81 1.96 -2.11
N ASN A 91 26.57 2.36 -0.88
CA ASN A 91 25.83 1.55 0.08
C ASN A 91 24.36 1.38 -0.33
N LEU A 92 23.74 2.45 -0.82
CA LEU A 92 22.36 2.41 -1.33
C LEU A 92 22.24 1.42 -2.50
N PHE A 93 23.15 1.48 -3.48
CA PHE A 93 23.15 0.54 -4.61
C PHE A 93 23.40 -0.91 -4.18
N SER A 94 24.29 -1.12 -3.22
CA SER A 94 24.54 -2.47 -2.67
C SER A 94 23.29 -3.05 -2.04
N GLU A 95 22.53 -2.24 -1.28
CA GLU A 95 21.27 -2.67 -0.67
C GLU A 95 20.18 -2.92 -1.72
N LEU A 96 20.07 -2.08 -2.76
CA LEU A 96 19.13 -2.29 -3.86
C LEU A 96 19.39 -3.60 -4.61
N ILE A 97 20.66 -3.93 -4.87
CA ILE A 97 21.03 -5.20 -5.48
C ILE A 97 20.66 -6.37 -4.57
N ARG A 98 21.03 -6.31 -3.30
CA ARG A 98 20.67 -7.33 -2.31
C ARG A 98 19.16 -7.57 -2.25
N ALA A 99 18.37 -6.51 -2.16
CA ALA A 99 16.91 -6.58 -2.10
C ALA A 99 16.31 -7.14 -3.40
N SER A 100 16.85 -6.75 -4.54
CA SER A 100 16.45 -7.29 -5.85
C SER A 100 16.70 -8.79 -5.94
N ASP A 101 17.86 -9.26 -5.53
CA ASP A 101 18.22 -10.68 -5.52
C ASP A 101 17.34 -11.48 -4.55
N ALA A 102 16.91 -10.85 -3.45
CA ALA A 102 15.97 -11.42 -2.48
C ALA A 102 14.49 -11.35 -2.93
N SER A 103 14.21 -10.81 -4.12
CA SER A 103 12.84 -10.57 -4.63
C SER A 103 11.99 -9.64 -3.77
N GLU A 104 12.63 -8.74 -3.03
CA GLU A 104 11.98 -7.70 -2.22
C GLU A 104 11.60 -6.49 -3.10
N HIS A 105 10.86 -6.73 -4.18
CA HIS A 105 10.64 -5.74 -5.24
C HIS A 105 10.03 -4.43 -4.76
N GLN A 106 9.14 -4.50 -3.76
CA GLN A 106 8.52 -3.28 -3.20
C GLN A 106 9.49 -2.45 -2.37
N TRP A 107 10.54 -3.07 -1.81
CA TRP A 107 11.60 -2.36 -1.10
C TRP A 107 12.58 -1.68 -2.05
N VAL A 108 12.75 -2.23 -3.25
CA VAL A 108 13.63 -1.67 -4.30
C VAL A 108 13.05 -0.37 -4.90
N LEU A 109 11.71 -0.21 -4.91
CA LEU A 109 11.02 0.97 -5.44
C LEU A 109 11.01 2.15 -4.48
#